data_9e4216d09310e8f7e9b8fcdb22c13260
#
_entry.id   9e4216d09310e8f7e9b8fcdb22c13260
#
_cell.length_a   1.000
_cell.length_b   1.000
_cell.length_c   1.000
_cell.angle_alpha   90.00
_cell.angle_beta   90.00
_cell.angle_gamma   90.00
#
_symmetry.space_group_name_H-M   'P 1'
#
loop_
_entity.id
_entity.type
_entity.pdbx_description
1 polymer ?
#
loop_
_entity_poly.entity_id
_entity_poly.type
_entity_poly.pdbx_seq_one_letter_code
_entity_poly.pdbx_strand_id
1 'polypeptide(L)' 'NVKILEIFSEIIQDLKNYELEQRISELESKFSQDMSESTFNEIKELKKQQKIN' A
#
# COMPACT_ATOMS: atom_id res chain seq x y z
N ASN A 1 -12.66 26.16 -1.50
CA ASN A 1 -13.89 25.41 -1.28
C ASN A 1 -13.60 24.07 -0.63
N VAL A 2 -14.21 23.83 0.51
CA VAL A 2 -13.90 22.68 1.37
C VAL A 2 -14.24 21.35 0.68
N LYS A 3 -15.33 21.32 -0.09
CA LYS A 3 -15.76 20.10 -0.78
C LYS A 3 -14.75 19.65 -1.84
N ILE A 4 -14.17 20.58 -2.54
CA ILE A 4 -13.15 20.28 -3.57
C ILE A 4 -11.92 19.67 -2.91
N LEU A 5 -11.51 20.21 -1.76
CA LEU A 5 -10.37 19.70 -1.02
C LEU A 5 -10.61 18.29 -0.48
N GLU A 6 -11.82 18.00 -0.04
CA GLU A 6 -12.19 16.67 0.44
C GLU A 6 -12.13 15.63 -0.68
N ILE A 7 -12.70 15.95 -1.84
CA ILE A 7 -12.68 15.07 -3.00
C ILE A 7 -11.24 14.83 -3.46
N PHE A 8 -10.45 15.89 -3.49
CA PHE A 8 -9.05 15.81 -3.88
C PHE A 8 -8.26 14.90 -2.94
N SER A 9 -8.50 15.05 -1.64
CA SER A 9 -7.87 14.24 -0.62
C SER A 9 -8.21 12.75 -0.77
N GLU A 10 -9.47 12.44 -1.07
CA GLU A 10 -9.91 11.06 -1.31
C GLU A 10 -9.22 10.45 -2.53
N ILE A 11 -9.11 11.20 -3.61
CA ILE A 11 -8.44 10.74 -4.83
C ILE A 11 -6.96 10.45 -4.55
N ILE A 12 -6.29 11.33 -3.83
CA ILE A 12 -4.89 11.14 -3.46
C ILE A 12 -4.72 9.90 -2.59
N GLN A 13 -5.62 9.70 -1.64
CA GLN A 13 -5.58 8.54 -0.76
C GLN A 13 -5.79 7.24 -1.52
N ASP A 14 -6.72 7.23 -2.47
CA ASP A 14 -6.97 6.07 -3.33
C ASP A 14 -5.74 5.74 -4.19
N LEU A 15 -5.10 6.75 -4.73
CA LEU A 15 -3.87 6.56 -5.50
C LEU A 15 -2.74 5.98 -4.64
N LYS A 16 -2.59 6.47 -3.43
CA LYS A 16 -1.59 5.96 -2.50
C LYS A 16 -1.86 4.51 -2.13
N ASN A 17 -3.11 4.17 -1.88
CA ASN A 17 -3.50 2.79 -1.59
C ASN A 17 -3.23 1.88 -2.78
N TYR A 18 -3.49 2.35 -3.99
CA TYR A 18 -3.19 1.61 -5.20
C TYR A 18 -1.70 1.33 -5.33
N GLU A 19 -0.87 2.33 -5.10
CA GLU A 19 0.58 2.18 -5.13
C GLU A 19 1.07 1.18 -4.08
N LEU A 20 0.53 1.27 -2.87
CA LEU A 20 0.85 0.34 -1.80
C LEU A 20 0.46 -1.10 -2.16
N GLU A 21 -0.70 -1.29 -2.74
CA GLU A 21 -1.15 -2.60 -3.18
C GLU A 21 -0.23 -3.19 -4.25
N GLN A 22 0.19 -2.37 -5.19
CA GLN A 22 1.13 -2.79 -6.23
C GLN A 22 2.47 -3.22 -5.62
N ARG A 23 2.97 -2.43 -4.69
CA ARG A 23 4.22 -2.74 -4.00
C ARG A 23 4.11 -4.03 -3.18
N ILE A 24 3.03 -4.18 -2.45
CA ILE A 24 2.75 -5.38 -1.65
C ILE A 24 2.69 -6.61 -2.56
N SER A 25 2.00 -6.50 -3.68
CA SER A 25 1.87 -7.59 -4.64
C SER A 25 3.24 -8.01 -5.19
N GLU A 26 4.07 -7.06 -5.53
CA GLU A 26 5.44 -7.33 -5.97
C GLU A 26 6.27 -8.03 -4.91
N LEU A 27 6.19 -7.56 -3.68
CA LEU A 27 6.92 -8.15 -2.57
C LEU A 27 6.42 -9.54 -2.23
N GLU A 28 5.13 -9.76 -2.31
CA GLU A 28 4.53 -11.10 -2.08
C GLU A 28 5.03 -12.09 -3.14
N SER A 29 5.09 -11.66 -4.39
CA SER A 29 5.63 -12.48 -5.47
C SER A 29 7.10 -12.81 -5.24
N LYS A 30 7.87 -11.82 -4.80
CA LYS A 30 9.27 -11.99 -4.46
C LYS A 30 9.46 -12.92 -3.26
N PHE A 31 8.63 -12.75 -2.25
CA PHE A 31 8.64 -13.60 -1.05
C PHE A 31 8.35 -15.06 -1.39
N SER A 32 7.42 -15.28 -2.32
CA SER A 32 7.08 -16.64 -2.79
C SER A 32 8.31 -17.35 -3.37
N GLN A 33 9.23 -16.62 -3.98
CA GLN A 33 10.44 -17.20 -4.56
C GLN A 33 11.58 -17.31 -3.55
N ASP A 34 11.76 -16.29 -2.72
CA ASP A 34 12.93 -16.16 -1.86
C ASP A 34 12.66 -16.47 -0.39
N MET A 35 11.44 -16.29 0.07
CA MET A 35 11.01 -16.51 1.45
C MET A 35 11.92 -15.85 2.48
N SER A 36 12.39 -14.66 2.16
CA SER A 36 13.27 -13.88 3.01
C SER A 36 12.49 -13.19 4.13
N GLU A 37 13.04 -13.21 5.33
CA GLU A 37 12.45 -12.56 6.50
C GLU A 37 12.36 -11.06 6.33
N SER A 38 13.35 -10.45 5.67
CA SER A 38 13.35 -9.02 5.38
C SER A 38 12.21 -8.63 4.46
N THR A 39 11.94 -9.42 3.43
CA THR A 39 10.82 -9.20 2.53
C THR A 39 9.49 -9.35 3.26
N PHE A 40 9.38 -10.32 4.12
CA PHE A 40 8.18 -10.52 4.94
C PHE A 40 7.91 -9.32 5.83
N ASN A 41 8.95 -8.78 6.46
CA ASN A 41 8.84 -7.59 7.31
C ASN A 41 8.42 -6.36 6.51
N GLU A 42 8.94 -6.20 5.30
CA GLU A 42 8.52 -5.11 4.40
C GLU A 42 7.04 -5.21 4.05
N ILE A 43 6.58 -6.40 3.71
CA ILE A 43 5.16 -6.64 3.42
C ILE A 43 4.29 -6.26 4.62
N LYS A 44 4.69 -6.67 5.81
CA LYS A 44 4.01 -6.37 7.05
C LYS A 44 3.91 -4.87 7.31
N GLU A 45 5.01 -4.17 7.10
CA GLU A 45 5.06 -2.71 7.25
C GLU A 45 4.15 -1.99 6.27
N LEU A 46 4.16 -2.41 5.03
CA LEU A 46 3.31 -1.82 4.00
C LEU A 46 1.83 -2.07 4.27
N LYS A 47 1.50 -3.25 4.73
CA LYS A 47 0.11 -3.58 5.11
C LYS A 47 -0.38 -2.74 6.27
N LYS A 48 0.49 -2.40 7.21
CA LYS A 48 0.16 -1.48 8.30
C LYS A 48 -0.14 -0.08 7.81
N GLN A 49 0.56 0.37 6.79
CA GLN A 49 0.34 1.70 6.20
C GLN A 49 -0.94 1.77 5.39
N GLN A 50 -1.42 0.65 4.92
CA GLN A 50 -2.65 0.58 4.16
C GLN A 50 -3.84 0.81 5.09
N LYS A 51 -4.55 1.89 4.86
CA LYS A 51 -5.74 2.19 5.65
C LYS A 51 -6.92 1.48 5.03
N ILE A 52 -7.44 0.52 5.77
CA ILE A 52 -8.64 -0.19 5.40
C ILE A 52 -9.79 0.37 6.21
N ASN A 53 -10.67 1.06 5.54
CA ASN A 53 -11.90 1.51 6.19
C ASN A 53 -13.08 0.82 5.56
#